data_259718f278f70008eacccaafb15a1d10
#
_entry.id   259718f278f70008eacccaafb15a1d10
#
_cell.length_a   1.000
_cell.length_b   1.000
_cell.length_c   1.000
_cell.angle_alpha   90.00
_cell.angle_beta   90.00
_cell.angle_gamma   90.00
#
_symmetry.space_group_name_H-M   'P 1'
#
loop_
_entity.id
_entity.type
_entity.pdbx_description
1 polymer ?
#
loop_
_entity_poly.entity_id
_entity_poly.type
_entity_poly.pdbx_seq_one_letter_code
_entity_poly.pdbx_strand_id
1 'polypeptide(L)'
;IFAFVEPLGGTHHVSVREQRTAFDWAEEIKYLVDVIYPDAEKVILVMDNLNTHKTASLYKRYPADEARRIIKRLEIHYTPKHGSWLDIAEIELNVMTRQCLSRRIENIAKLRGELAAWEVERNTVAAKVNWQFRTADARVKLSSLYPRFTTASE
;
A
#
# COMPACT_ATOMS: atom_id res chain seq x y z
N ILE A 1 -6.69 5.14 8.25
CA ILE A 1 -6.10 3.79 8.23
C ILE A 1 -5.03 3.77 7.16
N PHE A 2 -3.85 3.25 7.51
CA PHE A 2 -2.81 2.82 6.58
C PHE A 2 -2.74 1.29 6.61
N ALA A 3 -2.53 0.68 5.46
CA ALA A 3 -2.41 -0.77 5.35
C ALA A 3 -1.25 -1.12 4.42
N PHE A 4 -0.39 -2.03 4.86
CA PHE A 4 0.64 -2.67 4.07
C PHE A 4 0.31 -4.15 3.95
N VAL A 5 0.50 -4.68 2.76
CA VAL A 5 0.24 -6.09 2.46
C VAL A 5 1.44 -6.67 1.73
N GLU A 6 1.95 -7.78 2.22
CA GLU A 6 2.92 -8.61 1.50
C GLU A 6 2.19 -9.78 0.83
N PRO A 7 1.86 -9.69 -0.45
CA PRO A 7 0.95 -10.63 -1.09
C PRO A 7 1.47 -12.06 -1.13
N LEU A 8 2.77 -12.24 -1.25
CA LEU A 8 3.43 -13.55 -1.36
C LEU A 8 3.71 -14.17 0.00
N GLY A 9 4.04 -13.33 1.00
CA GLY A 9 4.25 -13.75 2.38
C GLY A 9 2.94 -13.96 3.14
N GLY A 10 1.91 -13.22 2.78
CA GLY A 10 0.64 -13.19 3.49
C GLY A 10 0.70 -12.37 4.78
N THR A 11 1.65 -11.43 4.86
CA THR A 11 1.82 -10.52 5.99
C THR A 11 1.01 -9.25 5.76
N HIS A 12 0.32 -8.82 6.80
CA HIS A 12 -0.48 -7.60 6.82
C HIS A 12 -0.01 -6.72 7.97
N HIS A 13 0.02 -5.42 7.73
CA HIS A 13 0.18 -4.42 8.78
C HIS A 13 -0.85 -3.32 8.60
N VAL A 14 -1.56 -2.99 9.67
CA VAL A 14 -2.62 -1.98 9.65
C VAL A 14 -2.42 -1.00 10.79
N SER A 15 -2.38 0.28 10.49
CA SER A 15 -2.31 1.33 11.51
C SER A 15 -3.45 2.34 11.39
N VAL A 16 -3.87 2.88 12.55
CA VAL A 16 -4.93 3.88 12.64
C VAL A 16 -4.36 5.19 13.14
N ARG A 17 -4.37 6.19 12.26
CA ARG A 17 -4.00 7.58 12.55
C ARG A 17 -5.25 8.45 12.59
N GLU A 18 -5.18 9.56 13.32
CA GLU A 18 -6.27 10.55 13.34
C GLU A 18 -6.39 11.31 12.02
N GLN A 19 -5.27 11.48 11.32
CA GLN A 19 -5.18 12.16 10.05
C GLN A 19 -4.46 11.30 9.02
N ARG A 20 -4.44 11.78 7.78
CA ARG A 20 -3.69 11.19 6.67
C ARG A 20 -2.82 12.26 6.03
N THR A 21 -1.88 12.77 6.80
CA THR A 21 -0.95 13.81 6.37
C THR A 21 0.31 13.22 5.74
N ALA A 22 1.12 14.09 5.14
CA ALA A 22 2.45 13.70 4.66
C ALA A 22 3.36 13.21 5.80
N PHE A 23 3.16 13.73 7.02
CA PHE A 23 3.92 13.28 8.21
C PHE A 23 3.49 11.89 8.65
N ASP A 24 2.17 11.62 8.69
CA ASP A 24 1.67 10.29 9.03
C ASP A 24 2.21 9.25 8.05
N TRP A 25 2.17 9.54 6.75
CA TRP A 25 2.73 8.65 5.74
C TRP A 25 4.24 8.43 5.93
N ALA A 26 5.00 9.48 6.20
CA ALA A 26 6.45 9.38 6.42
C ALA A 26 6.79 8.51 7.65
N GLU A 27 6.00 8.59 8.71
CA GLU A 27 6.16 7.77 9.91
C GLU A 27 5.84 6.29 9.63
N GLU A 28 4.78 6.01 8.86
CA GLU A 28 4.45 4.65 8.44
C GLU A 28 5.55 4.05 7.56
N ILE A 29 6.12 4.82 6.63
CA ILE A 29 7.23 4.35 5.80
C ILE A 29 8.49 4.06 6.63
N LYS A 30 8.79 4.92 7.61
CA LYS A 30 9.91 4.65 8.53
C LYS A 30 9.65 3.37 9.33
N TYR A 31 8.44 3.18 9.84
CA TYR A 31 8.05 1.97 10.57
C TYR A 31 8.16 0.72 9.69
N LEU A 32 7.71 0.79 8.44
CA LEU A 32 7.84 -0.28 7.45
C LEU A 32 9.31 -0.72 7.28
N VAL A 33 10.20 0.26 7.11
CA VAL A 33 11.61 -0.01 6.82
C VAL A 33 12.39 -0.44 8.05
N ASP A 34 12.12 0.15 9.22
CA ASP A 34 12.94 -0.02 10.42
C ASP A 34 12.41 -1.11 11.36
N VAL A 35 11.11 -1.40 11.31
CA VAL A 35 10.46 -2.32 12.26
C VAL A 35 9.91 -3.57 11.57
N ILE A 36 9.19 -3.40 10.47
CA ILE A 36 8.59 -4.56 9.78
C ILE A 36 9.66 -5.32 8.99
N TYR A 37 10.52 -4.59 8.27
CA TYR A 37 11.58 -5.18 7.43
C TYR A 37 12.98 -4.64 7.79
N PRO A 38 13.45 -4.79 9.04
CA PRO A 38 14.72 -4.21 9.49
C PRO A 38 15.93 -4.74 8.71
N ASP A 39 15.90 -6.00 8.33
CA ASP A 39 17.01 -6.69 7.66
C ASP A 39 16.92 -6.69 6.13
N ALA A 40 15.83 -6.18 5.55
CA ALA A 40 15.68 -6.13 4.11
C ALA A 40 16.61 -5.09 3.52
N GLU A 41 17.44 -5.47 2.55
CA GLU A 41 18.29 -4.53 1.81
C GLU A 41 17.44 -3.55 0.99
N LYS A 42 16.36 -4.04 0.38
CA LYS A 42 15.39 -3.28 -0.41
C LYS A 42 13.96 -3.70 -0.09
N VAL A 43 13.07 -2.72 0.00
CA VAL A 43 11.63 -2.92 0.08
C VAL A 43 11.00 -2.37 -1.19
N ILE A 44 10.41 -3.26 -2.01
CA ILE A 44 9.65 -2.89 -3.19
C ILE A 44 8.25 -2.49 -2.72
N LEU A 45 7.91 -1.22 -2.87
CA LEU A 45 6.65 -0.65 -2.41
C LEU A 45 5.79 -0.24 -3.61
N VAL A 46 4.67 -0.92 -3.79
CA VAL A 46 3.64 -0.54 -4.76
C VAL A 46 2.56 0.26 -4.03
N MET A 47 2.20 1.41 -4.52
CA MET A 47 1.20 2.27 -3.87
C MET A 47 0.48 3.18 -4.87
N ASP A 48 -0.61 3.82 -4.42
CA ASP A 48 -1.29 4.84 -5.19
C ASP A 48 -0.46 6.14 -5.29
N ASN A 49 -0.78 6.95 -6.29
CA ASN A 49 -0.07 8.21 -6.54
C ASN A 49 -0.74 9.40 -5.83
N LEU A 50 -1.03 9.26 -4.53
CA LEU A 50 -1.53 10.37 -3.71
C LEU A 50 -0.45 11.43 -3.48
N ASN A 51 -0.87 12.69 -3.39
CA ASN A 51 0.05 13.82 -3.19
C ASN A 51 0.86 13.73 -1.89
N THR A 52 0.32 13.07 -0.87
CA THR A 52 0.99 12.83 0.42
C THR A 52 1.97 11.66 0.37
N HIS A 53 1.83 10.75 -0.58
CA HIS A 53 2.61 9.53 -0.74
C HIS A 53 3.84 9.76 -1.64
N LYS A 54 4.71 10.67 -1.23
CA LYS A 54 5.92 11.04 -1.99
C LYS A 54 7.16 11.03 -1.11
N THR A 55 8.30 10.68 -1.67
CA THR A 55 9.60 10.73 -0.97
C THR A 55 9.92 12.09 -0.37
N ALA A 56 9.43 13.18 -0.99
CA ALA A 56 9.51 14.53 -0.43
C ALA A 56 8.88 14.66 0.97
N SER A 57 7.90 13.82 1.29
CA SER A 57 7.26 13.80 2.62
C SER A 57 8.22 13.35 3.71
N LEU A 58 9.18 12.47 3.38
CA LEU A 58 10.23 12.03 4.32
C LEU A 58 11.15 13.21 4.69
N TYR A 59 11.53 14.04 3.73
CA TYR A 59 12.35 15.24 3.98
C TYR A 59 11.62 16.33 4.77
N LYS A 60 10.28 16.34 4.73
CA LYS A 60 9.48 17.24 5.57
C LYS A 60 9.44 16.79 7.03
N ARG A 61 9.52 15.47 7.27
CA ARG A 61 9.37 14.87 8.60
C ARG A 61 10.69 14.60 9.30
N TYR A 62 11.73 14.23 8.56
CA TYR A 62 13.02 13.78 9.10
C TYR A 62 14.18 14.63 8.58
N PRO A 63 15.32 14.68 9.30
CA PRO A 63 16.57 15.23 8.79
C PRO A 63 16.99 14.59 7.46
N ALA A 64 17.75 15.32 6.65
CA ALA A 64 18.05 14.91 5.28
C ALA A 64 18.84 13.59 5.18
N ASP A 65 19.70 13.31 6.12
CA ASP A 65 20.47 12.06 6.22
C ASP A 65 19.55 10.87 6.51
N GLU A 66 18.63 11.01 7.45
CA GLU A 66 17.66 10.00 7.82
C GLU A 66 16.67 9.74 6.67
N ALA A 67 16.11 10.80 6.08
CA ALA A 67 15.23 10.67 4.92
C ALA A 67 15.92 9.94 3.76
N ARG A 68 17.19 10.27 3.49
CA ARG A 68 18.00 9.61 2.46
C ARG A 68 18.26 8.15 2.79
N ARG A 69 18.53 7.81 4.05
CA ARG A 69 18.71 6.43 4.51
C ARG A 69 17.46 5.60 4.21
N ILE A 70 16.29 6.10 4.58
CA ILE A 70 15.02 5.42 4.34
C ILE A 70 14.78 5.24 2.82
N ILE A 71 14.94 6.32 2.05
CA ILE A 71 14.72 6.30 0.59
C ILE A 71 15.63 5.28 -0.11
N LYS A 72 16.89 5.16 0.31
CA LYS A 72 17.83 4.20 -0.27
C LYS A 72 17.37 2.74 -0.12
N ARG A 73 16.55 2.44 0.88
CA ARG A 73 15.98 1.11 1.10
C ARG A 73 14.65 0.87 0.39
N LEU A 74 14.11 1.89 -0.29
CA LEU A 74 12.84 1.80 -0.99
C LEU A 74 13.05 1.72 -2.50
N GLU A 75 12.25 0.89 -3.14
CA GLU A 75 11.99 0.90 -4.57
C GLU A 75 10.49 1.12 -4.76
N ILE A 76 10.11 2.34 -5.17
CA ILE A 76 8.70 2.75 -5.18
C ILE A 76 8.14 2.67 -6.59
N HIS A 77 7.03 1.95 -6.73
CA HIS A 77 6.24 1.85 -7.95
C HIS A 77 4.84 2.42 -7.70
N TYR A 78 4.42 3.36 -8.55
CA TYR A 78 3.09 3.93 -8.45
C TYR A 78 2.12 3.22 -9.39
N THR A 79 0.91 2.93 -8.90
CA THR A 79 -0.16 2.44 -9.76
C THR A 79 -0.53 3.50 -10.81
N PRO A 80 -0.92 3.09 -12.03
CA PRO A 80 -1.34 4.03 -13.06
C PRO A 80 -2.54 4.87 -12.60
N LYS A 81 -2.65 6.08 -13.12
CA LYS A 81 -3.84 6.90 -12.92
C LYS A 81 -5.08 6.14 -13.40
N HIS A 82 -6.11 6.05 -12.56
CA HIS A 82 -7.30 5.21 -12.78
C HIS A 82 -7.05 3.70 -12.78
N GLY A 83 -5.89 3.25 -12.30
CA GLY A 83 -5.51 1.84 -12.19
C GLY A 83 -5.34 1.37 -10.73
N SER A 84 -5.91 2.07 -9.76
CA SER A 84 -5.79 1.74 -8.34
C SER A 84 -6.30 0.33 -8.01
N TRP A 85 -7.26 -0.20 -8.79
CA TRP A 85 -7.72 -1.58 -8.69
C TRP A 85 -6.64 -2.65 -8.97
N LEU A 86 -5.48 -2.25 -9.49
CA LEU A 86 -4.27 -3.07 -9.56
C LEU A 86 -3.50 -3.13 -8.25
N ASP A 87 -3.85 -2.26 -7.30
CA ASP A 87 -3.25 -2.27 -5.97
C ASP A 87 -3.89 -3.38 -5.14
N ILE A 88 -3.08 -4.39 -4.82
CA ILE A 88 -3.53 -5.52 -3.99
C ILE A 88 -4.01 -5.04 -2.62
N ALA A 89 -3.47 -3.95 -2.11
CA ALA A 89 -3.91 -3.34 -0.86
C ALA A 89 -5.41 -2.95 -0.90
N GLU A 90 -5.95 -2.53 -2.05
CA GLU A 90 -7.39 -2.25 -2.18
C GLU A 90 -8.25 -3.52 -2.00
N ILE A 91 -7.78 -4.67 -2.45
CA ILE A 91 -8.47 -5.95 -2.25
C ILE A 91 -8.50 -6.28 -0.76
N GLU A 92 -7.38 -6.15 -0.08
CA GLU A 92 -7.29 -6.41 1.36
C GLU A 92 -8.07 -5.38 2.19
N LEU A 93 -8.11 -4.12 1.79
CA LEU A 93 -8.99 -3.11 2.39
C LEU A 93 -10.47 -3.48 2.27
N ASN A 94 -10.90 -4.07 1.15
CA ASN A 94 -12.24 -4.59 0.99
C ASN A 94 -12.51 -5.78 1.92
N VAL A 95 -11.56 -6.71 2.05
CA VAL A 95 -11.66 -7.84 2.98
C VAL A 95 -11.80 -7.32 4.41
N MET A 96 -10.91 -6.43 4.83
CA MET A 96 -10.93 -5.78 6.15
C MET A 96 -12.26 -5.06 6.41
N THR A 97 -12.77 -4.34 5.42
CA THR A 97 -14.05 -3.64 5.53
C THR A 97 -15.19 -4.61 5.79
N ARG A 98 -15.26 -5.73 5.07
CA ARG A 98 -16.33 -6.73 5.23
C ARG A 98 -16.22 -7.49 6.54
N GLN A 99 -15.01 -7.81 6.98
CA GLN A 99 -14.77 -8.63 8.18
C GLN A 99 -14.80 -7.81 9.47
N CYS A 100 -14.30 -6.57 9.44
CA CYS A 100 -14.07 -5.78 10.64
C CYS A 100 -14.87 -4.46 10.67
N LEU A 101 -15.00 -3.75 9.53
CA LEU A 101 -15.51 -2.38 9.49
C LEU A 101 -16.96 -2.28 8.99
N SER A 102 -17.68 -3.38 8.80
CA SER A 102 -19.05 -3.39 8.29
C SER A 102 -20.11 -2.85 9.27
N ARG A 103 -19.69 -2.45 10.46
CA ARG A 103 -20.52 -1.91 11.55
C ARG A 103 -20.01 -0.56 12.02
N ARG A 104 -20.87 0.19 12.72
CA ARG A 104 -20.45 1.44 13.37
C ARG A 104 -19.48 1.14 14.51
N ILE A 105 -18.31 1.78 14.51
CA ILE A 105 -17.31 1.70 15.56
C ILE A 105 -17.34 3.03 16.34
N GLU A 106 -17.44 2.96 17.67
CA GLU A 106 -17.77 4.09 18.53
C GLU A 106 -16.67 5.15 18.59
N ASN A 107 -15.41 4.70 18.60
CA ASN A 107 -14.26 5.59 18.76
C ASN A 107 -12.99 4.99 18.18
N ILE A 108 -11.94 5.84 18.07
CA ILE A 108 -10.66 5.45 17.48
C ILE A 108 -9.92 4.38 18.29
N ALA A 109 -10.08 4.36 19.62
CA ALA A 109 -9.43 3.34 20.45
C ALA A 109 -10.00 1.95 20.17
N LYS A 110 -11.33 1.85 20.05
CA LYS A 110 -12.01 0.61 19.67
C LYS A 110 -11.64 0.19 18.25
N LEU A 111 -11.57 1.15 17.32
CA LEU A 111 -11.12 0.88 15.95
C LEU A 111 -9.69 0.29 15.91
N ARG A 112 -8.77 0.85 16.69
CA ARG A 112 -7.40 0.33 16.82
C ARG A 112 -7.38 -1.11 17.32
N GLY A 113 -8.17 -1.40 18.35
CA GLY A 113 -8.27 -2.75 18.92
C GLY A 113 -8.83 -3.79 17.94
N GLU A 114 -9.90 -3.42 17.22
CA GLU A 114 -10.54 -4.29 16.22
C GLU A 114 -9.58 -4.59 15.05
N LEU A 115 -8.87 -3.58 14.57
CA LEU A 115 -7.93 -3.75 13.47
C LEU A 115 -6.67 -4.52 13.88
N ALA A 116 -6.19 -4.32 15.11
CA ALA A 116 -5.08 -5.11 15.64
C ALA A 116 -5.45 -6.59 15.78
N ALA A 117 -6.66 -6.90 16.24
CA ALA A 117 -7.15 -8.28 16.32
C ALA A 117 -7.29 -8.90 14.91
N TRP A 118 -7.82 -8.17 13.95
CA TRP A 118 -7.94 -8.58 12.57
C TRP A 118 -6.56 -8.86 11.94
N GLU A 119 -5.57 -7.98 12.16
CA GLU A 119 -4.19 -8.14 11.68
C GLU A 119 -3.57 -9.43 12.21
N VAL A 120 -3.70 -9.70 13.52
CA VAL A 120 -3.18 -10.93 14.15
C VAL A 120 -3.83 -12.16 13.52
N GLU A 121 -5.15 -12.17 13.35
CA GLU A 121 -5.87 -13.28 12.73
C GLU A 121 -5.40 -13.52 11.29
N ARG A 122 -5.32 -12.47 10.46
CA ARG A 122 -4.86 -12.56 9.08
C ARG A 122 -3.43 -13.08 8.97
N ASN A 123 -2.53 -12.59 9.82
CA ASN A 123 -1.14 -13.01 9.83
C ASN A 123 -0.96 -14.45 10.34
N THR A 124 -1.80 -14.89 11.27
CA THR A 124 -1.79 -16.30 11.75
C THR A 124 -2.13 -17.27 10.63
N VAL A 125 -3.09 -16.93 9.77
CA VAL A 125 -3.47 -17.78 8.62
C VAL A 125 -2.51 -17.61 7.45
N ALA A 126 -1.59 -16.63 7.50
CA ALA A 126 -0.70 -16.24 6.39
C ALA A 126 -1.46 -16.13 5.06
N ALA A 127 -2.53 -15.34 5.08
CA ALA A 127 -3.51 -15.24 3.99
C ALA A 127 -2.88 -14.60 2.74
N LYS A 128 -2.37 -15.43 1.86
CA LYS A 128 -1.74 -15.01 0.60
C LYS A 128 -2.77 -14.57 -0.43
N VAL A 129 -2.38 -13.60 -1.23
CA VAL A 129 -3.19 -13.17 -2.37
C VAL A 129 -2.86 -14.05 -3.58
N ASN A 130 -3.85 -14.78 -4.08
CA ASN A 130 -3.73 -15.51 -5.34
C ASN A 130 -4.07 -14.59 -6.52
N TRP A 131 -3.06 -13.87 -7.00
CA TRP A 131 -3.22 -12.92 -8.09
C TRP A 131 -3.37 -13.63 -9.44
N GLN A 132 -4.57 -13.60 -10.02
CA GLN A 132 -4.89 -14.26 -11.30
C GLN A 132 -4.72 -13.32 -12.52
N PHE A 133 -4.59 -12.02 -12.30
CA PHE A 133 -4.53 -11.03 -13.36
C PHE A 133 -3.13 -10.98 -14.00
N ARG A 134 -3.07 -11.28 -15.30
CA ARG A 134 -1.81 -11.36 -16.07
C ARG A 134 -1.61 -10.12 -16.95
N THR A 135 -0.40 -9.94 -17.45
CA THR A 135 -0.07 -8.82 -18.38
C THR A 135 -0.95 -8.81 -19.62
N ALA A 136 -1.36 -9.99 -20.12
CA ALA A 136 -2.29 -10.10 -21.24
C ALA A 136 -3.67 -9.52 -20.91
N ASP A 137 -4.19 -9.84 -19.71
CA ASP A 137 -5.47 -9.32 -19.22
C ASP A 137 -5.40 -7.79 -19.04
N ALA A 138 -4.25 -7.30 -18.53
CA ALA A 138 -3.98 -5.87 -18.40
C ALA A 138 -4.04 -5.15 -19.75
N ARG A 139 -3.42 -5.69 -20.79
CA ARG A 139 -3.43 -5.11 -22.13
C ARG A 139 -4.83 -4.97 -22.70
N VAL A 140 -5.67 -5.96 -22.48
CA VAL A 140 -7.08 -5.92 -22.92
C VAL A 140 -7.86 -4.89 -22.11
N LYS A 141 -7.81 -4.99 -20.78
CA LYS A 141 -8.62 -4.18 -19.86
C LYS A 141 -8.20 -2.71 -19.84
N LEU A 142 -6.90 -2.44 -20.05
CA LEU A 142 -6.33 -1.10 -20.08
C LEU A 142 -6.09 -0.60 -21.51
N SER A 143 -6.69 -1.21 -22.52
CA SER A 143 -6.47 -0.86 -23.93
C SER A 143 -6.77 0.61 -24.24
N SER A 144 -7.67 1.25 -23.50
CA SER A 144 -7.96 2.69 -23.63
C SER A 144 -6.83 3.60 -23.13
N LEU A 145 -5.91 3.08 -22.31
CA LEU A 145 -4.75 3.82 -21.77
C LEU A 145 -3.50 3.71 -22.63
N TYR A 146 -3.50 2.77 -23.58
CA TYR A 146 -2.39 2.61 -24.52
C TYR A 146 -2.63 3.40 -25.81
N PRO A 147 -1.62 4.10 -26.35
CA PRO A 147 -1.75 4.78 -27.62
C PRO A 147 -2.07 3.77 -28.73
N ARG A 148 -3.14 4.03 -29.47
CA ARG A 148 -3.44 3.28 -30.69
C ARG A 148 -2.54 3.81 -31.80
N PHE A 149 -1.61 3.02 -32.25
CA PHE A 149 -0.91 3.32 -33.51
C PHE A 149 -1.89 3.08 -34.66
N THR A 150 -2.43 4.16 -35.19
CA THR A 150 -3.10 4.11 -36.51
C THR A 150 -2.01 3.90 -37.51
N THR A 151 -1.89 2.69 -38.07
CA THR A 151 -1.15 2.48 -39.31
C THR A 151 -1.86 3.33 -40.38
N ALA A 152 -1.22 4.41 -40.81
CA ALA A 152 -1.68 5.12 -41.98
C ALA A 152 -1.64 4.09 -43.13
N SER A 153 -2.81 3.75 -43.64
CA SER A 153 -2.92 3.01 -44.90
C SER A 153 -2.45 3.94 -46.05
N GLU A 154 -1.39 3.51 -46.75
CA GLU A 154 -1.01 4.03 -48.02
C GLU A 154 -2.12 3.88 -49.05
#